data_1783ecd9fcf91637f3874cbba72d0f42
#
_entry.id   1783ecd9fcf91637f3874cbba72d0f42
#
_cell.length_a   1.000
_cell.length_b   1.000
_cell.length_c   1.000
_cell.angle_alpha   90.00
_cell.angle_beta   90.00
_cell.angle_gamma   90.00
#
_symmetry.space_group_name_H-M   'P 1'
#
loop_
_entity.id
_entity.type
_entity.pdbx_description
1 polymer ?
#
loop_
_entity_poly.entity_id
_entity_poly.type
_entity_poly.pdbx_seq_one_letter_code
_entity_poly.pdbx_strand_id
1 'polypeptide(L)'
;DLKMPGMDGIEVTKAVKHLRPDIDVIVITGYGTLESAVETVKFGALDYVQKPFTEDELLEFVKTALIRRQATLEGRMRHKIHAIRPGTTESKSKFELNVPAGAFVSPQHAWARVQLNGAVRVGLDDLLRKIFGKIDRVDLPEPGKHVARGETLFTVTYGDYSLAIPSPVSGRISGINQEHAEHPEWLAIKPFELSWMCSIDPSNLATELLDLRIGQDAIDWYQQELDRYSSLDVKARSTASPDEEAAAGKVGQEDESKRRRLLAGFSKPFMQGGGS
;
A
#
# COMPACT_ATOMS: atom_id res chain seq x y z
N ASP A 1 -26.83 -6.60 22.70
CA ASP A 1 -27.17 -6.39 24.12
C ASP A 1 -26.56 -7.45 25.03
N LEU A 2 -26.29 -7.10 26.30
CA LEU A 2 -25.83 -8.09 27.29
C LEU A 2 -26.99 -8.93 27.82
N LYS A 3 -28.09 -8.33 28.19
CA LYS A 3 -29.25 -9.04 28.74
C LYS A 3 -30.25 -9.35 27.64
N MET A 4 -30.27 -10.62 27.24
CA MET A 4 -31.21 -11.14 26.24
C MET A 4 -31.83 -12.44 26.75
N PRO A 5 -33.07 -12.77 26.36
CA PRO A 5 -33.68 -14.07 26.67
C PRO A 5 -32.90 -15.23 25.99
N GLY A 6 -32.60 -16.29 26.71
CA GLY A 6 -31.85 -17.41 26.20
C GLY A 6 -30.35 -17.19 26.35
N MET A 7 -29.62 -17.00 25.26
CA MET A 7 -28.19 -16.76 25.25
C MET A 7 -27.90 -15.27 25.50
N ASP A 8 -27.06 -14.96 26.49
CA ASP A 8 -26.67 -13.60 26.79
C ASP A 8 -25.58 -13.07 25.83
N GLY A 9 -25.32 -11.75 25.86
CA GLY A 9 -24.39 -11.10 24.95
C GLY A 9 -22.92 -11.55 25.15
N ILE A 10 -22.55 -11.99 26.36
CA ILE A 10 -21.23 -12.53 26.64
C ILE A 10 -21.08 -13.92 26.02
N GLU A 11 -22.11 -14.75 26.16
CA GLU A 11 -22.15 -16.09 25.56
C GLU A 11 -22.11 -16.00 24.02
N VAL A 12 -22.89 -15.07 23.44
CA VAL A 12 -22.84 -14.77 21.99
C VAL A 12 -21.44 -14.36 21.58
N THR A 13 -20.79 -13.46 22.32
CA THR A 13 -19.42 -13.00 22.03
C THR A 13 -18.44 -14.17 22.06
N LYS A 14 -18.50 -15.02 23.09
CA LYS A 14 -17.68 -16.23 23.18
C LYS A 14 -17.89 -17.18 22.00
N ALA A 15 -19.14 -17.44 21.64
CA ALA A 15 -19.49 -18.32 20.52
C ALA A 15 -18.98 -17.77 19.19
N VAL A 16 -19.18 -16.48 18.92
CA VAL A 16 -18.69 -15.82 17.70
C VAL A 16 -17.16 -15.87 17.65
N LYS A 17 -16.48 -15.55 18.74
CA LYS A 17 -15.01 -15.57 18.78
C LYS A 17 -14.41 -16.97 18.69
N HIS A 18 -15.12 -17.98 19.15
CA HIS A 18 -14.71 -19.36 18.98
C HIS A 18 -14.83 -19.83 17.52
N LEU A 19 -15.94 -19.50 16.86
CA LEU A 19 -16.21 -19.91 15.48
C LEU A 19 -15.43 -19.05 14.46
N ARG A 20 -15.34 -17.76 14.69
CA ARG A 20 -14.76 -16.77 13.79
C ARG A 20 -13.98 -15.72 14.60
N PRO A 21 -12.73 -16.01 14.99
CA PRO A 21 -11.90 -15.08 15.78
C PRO A 21 -11.57 -13.79 15.03
N ASP A 22 -11.73 -13.77 13.72
CA ASP A 22 -11.52 -12.62 12.83
C ASP A 22 -12.66 -11.59 12.88
N ILE A 23 -13.85 -11.95 13.37
CA ILE A 23 -14.97 -11.03 13.49
C ILE A 23 -14.81 -10.15 14.72
N ASP A 24 -14.87 -8.82 14.55
CA ASP A 24 -14.90 -7.90 15.67
C ASP A 24 -16.34 -7.78 16.21
N VAL A 25 -16.45 -7.91 17.52
CA VAL A 25 -17.72 -7.84 18.25
C VAL A 25 -17.72 -6.57 19.09
N ILE A 26 -18.76 -5.76 18.95
CA ILE A 26 -19.01 -4.61 19.80
C ILE A 26 -20.31 -4.87 20.54
N VAL A 27 -20.30 -4.71 21.85
CA VAL A 27 -21.48 -4.94 22.68
C VAL A 27 -22.16 -3.61 23.00
N ILE A 28 -23.46 -3.54 22.76
CA ILE A 28 -24.29 -2.37 23.07
C ILE A 28 -25.22 -2.75 24.22
N THR A 29 -25.22 -1.97 25.33
CA THR A 29 -26.02 -2.34 26.51
C THR A 29 -26.52 -1.15 27.30
N GLY A 30 -27.73 -1.25 27.83
CA GLY A 30 -28.28 -0.33 28.84
C GLY A 30 -27.87 -0.67 30.29
N TYR A 31 -27.23 -1.80 30.50
CA TYR A 31 -26.83 -2.32 31.82
C TYR A 31 -25.28 -2.40 31.92
N GLY A 32 -24.61 -1.26 31.66
CA GLY A 32 -23.17 -1.20 31.73
C GLY A 32 -22.68 -1.00 33.17
N THR A 33 -22.21 -2.06 33.83
CA THR A 33 -21.34 -1.92 35.00
C THR A 33 -19.88 -2.04 34.54
N LEU A 34 -18.95 -1.48 35.33
CA LEU A 34 -17.52 -1.59 35.03
C LEU A 34 -17.08 -3.06 34.92
N GLU A 35 -17.66 -3.92 35.77
CA GLU A 35 -17.39 -5.36 35.76
C GLU A 35 -17.83 -6.00 34.46
N SER A 36 -19.07 -5.72 33.98
CA SER A 36 -19.58 -6.29 32.73
C SER A 36 -18.82 -5.81 31.51
N ALA A 37 -18.34 -4.56 31.49
CA ALA A 37 -17.48 -4.03 30.44
C ALA A 37 -16.14 -4.76 30.39
N VAL A 38 -15.48 -4.91 31.55
CA VAL A 38 -14.20 -5.64 31.65
C VAL A 38 -14.36 -7.11 31.27
N GLU A 39 -15.45 -7.73 31.67
CA GLU A 39 -15.72 -9.14 31.32
C GLU A 39 -15.95 -9.31 29.81
N THR A 40 -16.71 -8.43 29.18
CA THR A 40 -16.97 -8.43 27.75
C THR A 40 -15.67 -8.34 26.94
N VAL A 41 -14.76 -7.46 27.32
CA VAL A 41 -13.45 -7.31 26.68
C VAL A 41 -12.56 -8.54 26.90
N LYS A 42 -12.58 -9.16 28.09
CA LYS A 42 -11.85 -10.41 28.39
C LYS A 42 -12.28 -11.57 27.47
N PHE A 43 -13.55 -11.61 27.06
CA PHE A 43 -14.05 -12.63 26.14
C PHE A 43 -13.92 -12.25 24.66
N GLY A 44 -13.18 -11.18 24.37
CA GLY A 44 -12.73 -10.85 23.03
C GLY A 44 -13.64 -9.89 22.28
N ALA A 45 -14.58 -9.20 22.94
CA ALA A 45 -15.22 -8.05 22.32
C ALA A 45 -14.18 -6.95 22.06
N LEU A 46 -14.31 -6.26 20.94
CA LEU A 46 -13.44 -5.15 20.59
C LEU A 46 -13.66 -3.97 21.53
N ASP A 47 -14.93 -3.70 21.85
CA ASP A 47 -15.32 -2.58 22.70
C ASP A 47 -16.79 -2.73 23.13
N TYR A 48 -17.27 -1.80 23.98
CA TYR A 48 -18.67 -1.75 24.38
C TYR A 48 -19.22 -0.33 24.34
N VAL A 49 -20.53 -0.19 24.05
CA VAL A 49 -21.26 1.08 24.00
C VAL A 49 -22.40 1.05 24.97
N GLN A 50 -22.48 2.05 25.87
CA GLN A 50 -23.54 2.16 26.85
C GLN A 50 -24.73 2.98 26.29
N LYS A 51 -25.95 2.44 26.45
CA LYS A 51 -27.19 3.17 26.20
C LYS A 51 -27.49 4.10 27.40
N PRO A 52 -28.09 5.30 27.18
CA PRO A 52 -28.51 5.87 25.90
C PRO A 52 -27.32 6.51 25.15
N PHE A 53 -27.36 6.53 23.83
CA PHE A 53 -26.43 7.21 22.94
C PHE A 53 -27.19 7.94 21.83
N THR A 54 -26.60 8.97 21.28
CA THR A 54 -27.08 9.67 20.09
C THR A 54 -26.64 8.94 18.81
N GLU A 55 -27.27 9.24 17.69
CA GLU A 55 -26.89 8.72 16.39
C GLU A 55 -25.44 9.12 16.05
N ASP A 56 -25.06 10.37 16.29
CA ASP A 56 -23.70 10.87 16.02
C ASP A 56 -22.64 10.16 16.85
N GLU A 57 -22.89 9.94 18.14
CA GLU A 57 -21.99 9.19 19.02
C GLU A 57 -21.78 7.75 18.54
N LEU A 58 -22.87 7.07 18.12
CA LEU A 58 -22.77 5.71 17.58
C LEU A 58 -22.00 5.69 16.27
N LEU A 59 -22.26 6.63 15.35
CA LEU A 59 -21.54 6.73 14.09
C LEU A 59 -20.06 7.00 14.27
N GLU A 60 -19.69 7.89 15.19
CA GLU A 60 -18.28 8.18 15.49
C GLU A 60 -17.57 6.97 16.11
N PHE A 61 -18.27 6.27 17.00
CA PHE A 61 -17.77 5.04 17.60
C PHE A 61 -17.51 3.95 16.53
N VAL A 62 -18.48 3.72 15.64
CA VAL A 62 -18.34 2.74 14.55
C VAL A 62 -17.20 3.12 13.60
N LYS A 63 -17.09 4.41 13.22
CA LYS A 63 -15.96 4.89 12.40
C LYS A 63 -14.62 4.61 13.07
N THR A 64 -14.49 4.91 14.35
CA THR A 64 -13.28 4.65 15.13
C THR A 64 -12.94 3.15 15.18
N ALA A 65 -13.93 2.29 15.39
CA ALA A 65 -13.77 0.85 15.40
C ALA A 65 -13.30 0.32 14.03
N LEU A 66 -13.87 0.82 12.93
CA LEU A 66 -13.49 0.46 11.57
C LEU A 66 -12.05 0.91 11.25
N ILE A 67 -11.65 2.11 11.67
CA ILE A 67 -10.27 2.61 11.49
C ILE A 67 -9.29 1.72 12.25
N ARG A 68 -9.59 1.36 13.52
CA ARG A 68 -8.76 0.45 14.32
C ARG A 68 -8.66 -0.93 13.69
N ARG A 69 -9.78 -1.48 13.19
CA ARG A 69 -9.80 -2.75 12.48
C ARG A 69 -8.90 -2.69 11.24
N GLN A 70 -9.06 -1.67 10.42
CA GLN A 70 -8.25 -1.50 9.22
C GLN A 70 -6.76 -1.42 9.56
N ALA A 71 -6.37 -0.62 10.56
CA ALA A 71 -4.99 -0.53 11.03
C ALA A 71 -4.45 -1.89 11.54
N THR A 72 -5.29 -2.67 12.24
CA THR A 72 -4.92 -3.99 12.73
C THR A 72 -4.73 -4.99 11.60
N LEU A 73 -5.63 -4.99 10.61
CA LEU A 73 -5.52 -5.84 9.42
C LEU A 73 -4.28 -5.45 8.59
N GLU A 74 -4.04 -4.17 8.40
CA GLU A 74 -2.84 -3.67 7.72
C GLU A 74 -1.56 -4.06 8.46
N GLY A 75 -1.56 -4.01 9.79
CA GLY A 75 -0.43 -4.44 10.62
C GLY A 75 -0.16 -5.95 10.54
N ARG A 76 -1.21 -6.78 10.51
CA ARG A 76 -1.10 -8.25 10.41
C ARG A 76 -0.77 -8.75 9.01
N MET A 77 -1.16 -8.01 7.96
CA MET A 77 -1.00 -8.40 6.57
C MET A 77 0.19 -7.72 5.89
N ARG A 78 1.07 -7.05 6.64
CA ARG A 78 2.34 -6.55 6.09
C ARG A 78 3.24 -7.75 5.82
N HIS A 79 3.12 -8.32 4.64
CA HIS A 79 4.08 -9.30 4.18
C HIS A 79 5.38 -8.57 3.84
N LYS A 80 6.44 -8.90 4.58
CA LYS A 80 7.78 -8.42 4.30
C LYS A 80 8.48 -9.48 3.45
N ILE A 81 8.77 -9.13 2.22
CA ILE A 81 9.61 -9.98 1.37
C ILE A 81 11.06 -9.61 1.66
N HIS A 82 11.85 -10.60 2.07
CA HIS A 82 13.29 -10.45 2.28
C HIS A 82 14.03 -10.98 1.06
N ALA A 83 14.65 -10.10 0.29
CA ALA A 83 15.58 -10.50 -0.77
C ALA A 83 17.03 -10.47 -0.25
N ILE A 84 17.79 -11.53 -0.54
CA ILE A 84 19.23 -11.57 -0.28
C ILE A 84 19.91 -11.05 -1.55
N ARG A 85 20.69 -9.97 -1.43
CA ARG A 85 21.51 -9.49 -2.56
C ARG A 85 22.60 -10.52 -2.85
N PRO A 86 22.65 -11.15 -4.05
CA PRO A 86 23.78 -11.98 -4.43
C PRO A 86 25.03 -11.11 -4.60
N GLY A 87 26.14 -11.46 -4.00
CA GLY A 87 27.46 -10.92 -4.31
C GLY A 87 28.08 -9.93 -3.32
N THR A 88 27.58 -9.78 -2.10
CA THR A 88 28.28 -9.05 -1.04
C THR A 88 28.61 -9.98 0.11
N THR A 89 29.91 -10.28 0.26
CA THR A 89 30.47 -11.06 1.37
C THR A 89 30.49 -10.29 2.69
N GLU A 90 30.19 -9.00 2.66
CA GLU A 90 30.15 -8.15 3.85
C GLU A 90 28.86 -7.32 3.87
N SER A 91 28.16 -7.45 4.99
CA SER A 91 26.93 -6.76 5.34
C SER A 91 25.66 -7.30 4.69
N LYS A 92 24.89 -8.00 5.52
CA LYS A 92 23.51 -8.45 5.34
C LYS A 92 22.54 -7.27 5.17
N SER A 93 22.67 -6.52 4.10
CA SER A 93 21.64 -5.57 3.68
C SER A 93 20.46 -6.37 3.14
N LYS A 94 19.61 -6.85 4.04
CA LYS A 94 18.34 -7.44 3.71
C LYS A 94 17.53 -6.35 3.01
N PHE A 95 17.28 -6.54 1.72
CA PHE A 95 16.32 -5.71 1.01
C PHE A 95 14.93 -6.14 1.47
N GLU A 96 14.32 -5.34 2.31
CA GLU A 96 12.99 -5.60 2.86
C GLU A 96 11.97 -4.85 2.02
N LEU A 97 11.05 -5.57 1.36
CA LEU A 97 9.97 -5.00 0.57
C LEU A 97 8.65 -5.11 1.34
N ASN A 98 7.94 -3.99 1.45
CA ASN A 98 6.60 -4.00 2.01
C ASN A 98 5.58 -4.21 0.89
N VAL A 99 4.73 -5.24 1.03
CA VAL A 99 3.59 -5.47 0.15
C VAL A 99 2.35 -4.87 0.80
N PRO A 100 1.60 -3.99 0.10
CA PRO A 100 0.44 -3.34 0.68
C PRO A 100 -0.68 -4.35 0.91
N ALA A 101 -1.08 -4.52 2.17
CA ALA A 101 -2.23 -5.34 2.51
C ALA A 101 -3.55 -4.72 2.05
N GLY A 102 -4.42 -5.53 1.47
CA GLY A 102 -5.74 -5.07 1.02
C GLY A 102 -5.70 -4.03 -0.11
N ALA A 103 -4.56 -3.88 -0.77
CA ALA A 103 -4.44 -3.11 -1.99
C ALA A 103 -4.12 -4.02 -3.19
N PHE A 104 -4.61 -3.63 -4.32
CA PHE A 104 -4.27 -4.21 -5.62
C PHE A 104 -2.96 -3.60 -6.12
N VAL A 105 -2.19 -4.37 -6.87
CA VAL A 105 -0.93 -3.92 -7.47
C VAL A 105 -0.99 -4.09 -8.97
N SER A 106 -0.64 -3.04 -9.70
CA SER A 106 -0.52 -3.09 -11.15
C SER A 106 0.87 -3.57 -11.57
N PRO A 107 1.01 -4.16 -12.78
CA PRO A 107 2.31 -4.51 -13.34
C PRO A 107 3.25 -3.31 -13.54
N GLN A 108 2.72 -2.10 -13.48
CA GLN A 108 3.45 -0.84 -13.63
C GLN A 108 3.75 -0.17 -12.29
N HIS A 109 3.75 -0.94 -11.20
CA HIS A 109 4.16 -0.49 -9.86
C HIS A 109 3.28 0.60 -9.22
N ALA A 110 2.04 0.74 -9.66
CA ALA A 110 1.02 1.47 -8.94
C ALA A 110 0.25 0.54 -8.02
N TRP A 111 0.02 0.94 -6.77
CA TRP A 111 -0.95 0.28 -5.92
C TRP A 111 -2.30 1.00 -5.98
N ALA A 112 -3.38 0.25 -5.86
CA ALA A 112 -4.76 0.74 -5.86
C ALA A 112 -5.51 0.18 -4.65
N ARG A 113 -6.14 1.03 -3.86
CA ARG A 113 -6.96 0.64 -2.71
C ARG A 113 -8.38 1.18 -2.85
N VAL A 114 -9.34 0.27 -2.88
CA VAL A 114 -10.76 0.63 -2.89
C VAL A 114 -11.17 1.12 -1.50
N GLN A 115 -11.77 2.30 -1.43
CA GLN A 115 -12.27 2.91 -0.20
C GLN A 115 -13.71 2.48 0.06
N LEU A 116 -14.21 2.69 1.28
CA LEU A 116 -15.58 2.35 1.66
C LEU A 116 -16.65 3.10 0.83
N ASN A 117 -16.32 4.29 0.34
CA ASN A 117 -17.18 5.08 -0.53
C ASN A 117 -17.09 4.69 -2.02
N GLY A 118 -16.35 3.64 -2.35
CA GLY A 118 -16.14 3.17 -3.71
C GLY A 118 -15.03 3.87 -4.49
N ALA A 119 -14.48 4.98 -4.01
CA ALA A 119 -13.33 5.64 -4.63
C ALA A 119 -12.08 4.78 -4.52
N VAL A 120 -11.16 4.92 -5.46
CA VAL A 120 -9.89 4.18 -5.50
C VAL A 120 -8.73 5.13 -5.23
N ARG A 121 -8.03 4.93 -4.12
CA ARG A 121 -6.75 5.60 -3.87
C ARG A 121 -5.63 4.89 -4.59
N VAL A 122 -4.79 5.68 -5.24
CA VAL A 122 -3.65 5.18 -6.03
C VAL A 122 -2.37 5.83 -5.56
N GLY A 123 -1.30 5.04 -5.51
CA GLY A 123 0.03 5.52 -5.16
C GLY A 123 1.14 4.65 -5.74
N LEU A 124 2.39 5.03 -5.47
CA LEU A 124 3.59 4.32 -5.91
C LEU A 124 3.90 3.15 -4.97
N ASP A 125 4.31 2.00 -5.50
CA ASP A 125 4.69 0.85 -4.69
C ASP A 125 6.07 1.02 -4.00
N ASP A 126 6.34 0.15 -3.03
CA ASP A 126 7.57 0.21 -2.23
C ASP A 126 8.82 -0.20 -3.02
N LEU A 127 8.66 -1.01 -4.07
CA LEU A 127 9.79 -1.45 -4.90
C LEU A 127 10.35 -0.28 -5.70
N LEU A 128 9.51 0.41 -6.48
CA LEU A 128 9.95 1.58 -7.24
C LEU A 128 10.45 2.68 -6.31
N ARG A 129 9.72 2.96 -5.21
CA ARG A 129 10.16 3.93 -4.21
C ARG A 129 11.59 3.67 -3.73
N LYS A 130 11.94 2.42 -3.44
CA LYS A 130 13.29 2.03 -2.99
C LYS A 130 14.34 2.08 -4.09
N ILE A 131 13.94 1.81 -5.33
CA ILE A 131 14.82 1.96 -6.51
C ILE A 131 15.14 3.43 -6.75
N PHE A 132 14.13 4.31 -6.70
CA PHE A 132 14.33 5.75 -6.81
C PHE A 132 15.19 6.28 -5.64
N GLY A 133 14.99 5.73 -4.43
CA GLY A 133 15.63 6.22 -3.20
C GLY A 133 15.04 7.57 -2.78
N LYS A 134 15.61 8.69 -3.28
CA LYS A 134 15.06 10.03 -3.08
C LYS A 134 14.18 10.38 -4.29
N ILE A 135 12.97 10.87 -4.04
CA ILE A 135 12.09 11.45 -5.06
C ILE A 135 12.18 12.96 -4.91
N ASP A 136 12.48 13.65 -6.01
CA ASP A 136 12.67 15.10 -6.00
C ASP A 136 11.37 15.85 -6.32
N ARG A 137 10.51 15.26 -7.18
CA ARG A 137 9.24 15.85 -7.59
C ARG A 137 8.21 14.78 -7.95
N VAL A 138 6.94 15.11 -7.67
CA VAL A 138 5.78 14.34 -8.13
C VAL A 138 4.84 15.30 -8.85
N ASP A 139 4.56 15.03 -10.12
CA ASP A 139 3.59 15.78 -10.91
C ASP A 139 2.24 15.05 -10.85
N LEU A 140 1.28 15.63 -10.14
CA LEU A 140 -0.05 15.05 -9.91
C LEU A 140 -1.02 15.43 -11.04
N PRO A 141 -2.07 14.60 -11.25
CA PRO A 141 -3.11 14.93 -12.24
C PRO A 141 -4.00 16.07 -11.76
N GLU A 142 -4.69 16.72 -12.70
CA GLU A 142 -5.68 17.74 -12.39
C GLU A 142 -6.97 17.10 -11.80
N PRO A 143 -7.48 17.60 -10.66
CA PRO A 143 -8.77 17.16 -10.13
C PRO A 143 -9.90 17.38 -11.13
N GLY A 144 -10.83 16.45 -11.21
CA GLY A 144 -11.97 16.50 -12.12
C GLY A 144 -11.70 15.98 -13.53
N LYS A 145 -10.43 15.78 -13.92
CA LYS A 145 -10.06 15.18 -15.21
C LYS A 145 -10.43 13.70 -15.26
N HIS A 146 -10.83 13.21 -16.41
CA HIS A 146 -10.96 11.79 -16.70
C HIS A 146 -9.61 11.18 -17.05
N VAL A 147 -9.37 9.96 -16.58
CA VAL A 147 -8.20 9.16 -16.92
C VAL A 147 -8.66 7.77 -17.37
N ALA A 148 -8.10 7.27 -18.46
CA ALA A 148 -8.29 5.88 -18.87
C ALA A 148 -7.26 4.98 -18.18
N ARG A 149 -7.59 3.73 -17.97
CA ARG A 149 -6.65 2.71 -17.52
C ARG A 149 -5.45 2.64 -18.47
N GLY A 150 -4.23 2.65 -17.92
CA GLY A 150 -2.99 2.67 -18.72
C GLY A 150 -2.56 4.07 -19.17
N GLU A 151 -3.41 5.08 -19.10
CA GLU A 151 -3.04 6.47 -19.32
C GLU A 151 -2.17 6.98 -18.17
N THR A 152 -1.21 7.88 -18.43
CA THR A 152 -0.35 8.46 -17.40
C THR A 152 -1.19 9.16 -16.33
N LEU A 153 -1.10 8.68 -15.09
CA LEU A 153 -1.82 9.22 -13.96
C LEU A 153 -1.02 10.28 -13.23
N PHE A 154 0.23 9.99 -12.89
CA PHE A 154 1.16 10.94 -12.29
C PHE A 154 2.59 10.60 -12.72
N THR A 155 3.52 11.53 -12.54
CA THR A 155 4.93 11.36 -12.89
C THR A 155 5.80 11.54 -11.65
N VAL A 156 6.79 10.69 -11.46
CA VAL A 156 7.80 10.78 -10.40
C VAL A 156 9.14 11.12 -11.01
N THR A 157 9.83 12.10 -10.44
CA THR A 157 11.13 12.57 -10.95
C THR A 157 12.22 12.41 -9.91
N TYR A 158 13.39 11.93 -10.36
CA TYR A 158 14.63 11.85 -9.61
C TYR A 158 15.79 12.33 -10.51
N GLY A 159 16.41 13.46 -10.18
CA GLY A 159 17.40 14.11 -11.03
C GLY A 159 16.82 14.39 -12.42
N ASP A 160 17.47 13.88 -13.45
CA ASP A 160 17.04 14.01 -14.86
C ASP A 160 16.06 12.90 -15.30
N TYR A 161 15.71 11.97 -14.41
CA TYR A 161 14.83 10.84 -14.71
C TYR A 161 13.40 11.12 -14.29
N SER A 162 12.50 10.99 -15.23
CA SER A 162 11.06 11.03 -15.00
C SER A 162 10.42 9.71 -15.42
N LEU A 163 9.62 9.15 -14.53
CA LEU A 163 8.85 7.95 -14.77
C LEU A 163 7.36 8.26 -14.68
N ALA A 164 6.66 8.07 -15.79
CA ALA A 164 5.21 8.13 -15.82
C ALA A 164 4.61 6.86 -15.22
N ILE A 165 3.71 7.02 -14.26
CA ILE A 165 2.97 5.93 -13.63
C ILE A 165 1.58 5.88 -14.24
N PRO A 166 1.22 4.77 -14.92
CA PRO A 166 -0.08 4.65 -15.54
C PRO A 166 -1.19 4.41 -14.51
N SER A 167 -2.40 4.85 -14.83
CA SER A 167 -3.57 4.58 -14.02
C SER A 167 -3.91 3.08 -14.01
N PRO A 168 -4.08 2.47 -12.83
CA PRO A 168 -4.53 1.09 -12.72
C PRO A 168 -6.01 0.90 -13.04
N VAL A 169 -6.81 1.97 -12.98
CA VAL A 169 -8.25 1.96 -13.23
C VAL A 169 -8.68 3.19 -14.03
N SER A 170 -9.77 3.08 -14.77
CA SER A 170 -10.41 4.20 -15.47
C SER A 170 -11.36 4.93 -14.56
N GLY A 171 -11.46 6.26 -14.68
CA GLY A 171 -12.41 7.04 -13.92
C GLY A 171 -12.11 8.53 -13.89
N ARG A 172 -12.79 9.24 -13.00
CA ARG A 172 -12.61 10.67 -12.78
C ARG A 172 -11.73 10.92 -11.55
N ILE A 173 -10.75 11.79 -11.67
CA ILE A 173 -9.91 12.19 -10.53
C ILE A 173 -10.79 12.95 -9.53
N SER A 174 -11.06 12.34 -8.37
CA SER A 174 -11.89 12.93 -7.31
C SER A 174 -11.09 13.68 -6.25
N GLY A 175 -9.77 13.45 -6.18
CA GLY A 175 -8.89 14.14 -5.25
C GLY A 175 -7.42 13.89 -5.52
N ILE A 176 -6.57 14.78 -5.04
CA ILE A 176 -5.11 14.66 -5.07
C ILE A 176 -4.53 14.88 -3.69
N ASN A 177 -3.39 14.28 -3.41
CA ASN A 177 -2.65 14.48 -2.17
C ASN A 177 -1.58 15.54 -2.39
N GLN A 178 -1.98 16.81 -2.28
CA GLN A 178 -1.12 17.96 -2.50
C GLN A 178 0.08 17.97 -1.53
N GLU A 179 -0.11 17.55 -0.27
CA GLU A 179 0.95 17.50 0.73
C GLU A 179 2.11 16.59 0.31
N HIS A 180 1.82 15.48 -0.39
CA HIS A 180 2.87 14.59 -0.89
C HIS A 180 3.58 15.12 -2.14
N ALA A 181 2.93 15.95 -2.93
CA ALA A 181 3.58 16.64 -4.02
C ALA A 181 4.56 17.70 -3.50
N GLU A 182 4.20 18.39 -2.41
CA GLU A 182 5.03 19.40 -1.75
C GLU A 182 6.13 18.79 -0.88
N HIS A 183 5.89 17.57 -0.32
CA HIS A 183 6.79 16.84 0.57
C HIS A 183 7.08 15.41 0.07
N PRO A 184 7.73 15.24 -1.08
CA PRO A 184 7.99 13.91 -1.66
C PRO A 184 8.88 13.01 -0.78
N GLU A 185 9.64 13.59 0.17
CA GLU A 185 10.42 12.86 1.15
C GLU A 185 9.56 12.01 2.11
N TRP A 186 8.29 12.35 2.30
CA TRP A 186 7.37 11.57 3.14
C TRP A 186 7.04 10.19 2.56
N LEU A 187 7.21 10.01 1.25
CA LEU A 187 7.10 8.70 0.62
C LEU A 187 8.07 7.68 1.23
N ALA A 188 9.23 8.14 1.71
CA ALA A 188 10.20 7.27 2.37
C ALA A 188 9.75 6.79 3.75
N ILE A 189 8.90 7.55 4.44
CA ILE A 189 8.56 7.34 5.85
C ILE A 189 7.33 6.44 6.00
N LYS A 190 6.28 6.65 5.19
CA LYS A 190 5.01 5.92 5.28
C LYS A 190 4.48 5.52 3.89
N PRO A 191 4.96 4.41 3.31
CA PRO A 191 4.75 4.13 1.90
C PRO A 191 3.29 3.87 1.47
N PHE A 192 2.39 3.44 2.37
CA PHE A 192 1.04 3.03 1.94
C PHE A 192 -0.13 3.76 2.62
N GLU A 193 0.04 4.30 3.80
CA GLU A 193 -1.06 4.91 4.56
C GLU A 193 -1.28 6.37 4.18
N LEU A 194 -0.18 7.10 4.01
CA LEU A 194 -0.21 8.53 3.68
C LEU A 194 0.28 8.82 2.25
N SER A 195 0.91 7.87 1.57
CA SER A 195 1.54 8.04 0.25
C SER A 195 0.63 7.76 -0.94
N TRP A 196 -0.70 7.91 -0.78
CA TRP A 196 -1.57 7.96 -1.93
C TRP A 196 -1.34 9.27 -2.69
N MET A 197 -1.33 9.21 -4.01
CA MET A 197 -1.10 10.36 -4.89
C MET A 197 -2.39 11.00 -5.33
N CYS A 198 -3.35 10.17 -5.73
CA CYS A 198 -4.66 10.63 -6.14
C CYS A 198 -5.76 9.64 -5.78
N SER A 199 -6.99 10.12 -5.81
CA SER A 199 -8.22 9.35 -5.66
C SER A 199 -9.00 9.42 -6.95
N ILE A 200 -9.57 8.30 -7.38
CA ILE A 200 -10.32 8.14 -8.62
C ILE A 200 -11.70 7.62 -8.28
N ASP A 201 -12.74 8.24 -8.83
CA ASP A 201 -14.09 7.68 -8.87
C ASP A 201 -14.16 6.77 -10.09
N PRO A 202 -14.13 5.44 -9.91
CA PRO A 202 -13.89 4.51 -11.00
C PRO A 202 -15.14 4.35 -11.87
N SER A 203 -14.94 4.19 -13.19
CA SER A 203 -16.03 3.96 -14.14
C SER A 203 -16.25 2.48 -14.47
N ASN A 204 -15.23 1.61 -14.33
CA ASN A 204 -15.28 0.19 -14.69
C ASN A 204 -14.52 -0.71 -13.72
N LEU A 205 -14.67 -0.45 -12.42
CA LEU A 205 -13.86 -1.05 -11.36
C LEU A 205 -13.87 -2.58 -11.38
N ALA A 206 -15.04 -3.20 -11.47
CA ALA A 206 -15.19 -4.64 -11.34
C ALA A 206 -14.39 -5.43 -12.38
N THR A 207 -14.34 -4.94 -13.61
CA THR A 207 -13.59 -5.57 -14.70
C THR A 207 -12.09 -5.29 -14.59
N GLU A 208 -11.73 -4.05 -14.28
CA GLU A 208 -10.33 -3.61 -14.25
C GLU A 208 -9.53 -4.17 -13.07
N LEU A 209 -10.19 -4.46 -11.95
CA LEU A 209 -9.55 -5.12 -10.80
C LEU A 209 -9.09 -6.55 -11.12
N LEU A 210 -9.72 -7.24 -12.08
CA LEU A 210 -9.35 -8.61 -12.43
C LEU A 210 -7.93 -8.73 -13.01
N ASP A 211 -7.42 -7.66 -13.58
CA ASP A 211 -6.07 -7.62 -14.15
C ASP A 211 -5.01 -7.11 -13.15
N LEU A 212 -5.43 -6.77 -11.95
CA LEU A 212 -4.54 -6.35 -10.87
C LEU A 212 -4.30 -7.50 -9.89
N ARG A 213 -3.15 -7.49 -9.24
CA ARG A 213 -2.74 -8.53 -8.29
C ARG A 213 -3.06 -8.13 -6.87
N ILE A 214 -3.52 -9.08 -6.05
CA ILE A 214 -3.79 -8.88 -4.63
C ILE A 214 -3.39 -10.12 -3.84
N GLY A 215 -3.07 -9.96 -2.56
CA GLY A 215 -2.75 -11.07 -1.66
C GLY A 215 -1.53 -11.87 -2.09
N GLN A 216 -1.64 -13.19 -2.19
CA GLN A 216 -0.54 -14.08 -2.54
C GLN A 216 -0.01 -13.82 -3.96
N ASP A 217 -0.90 -13.56 -4.92
CA ASP A 217 -0.51 -13.28 -6.30
C ASP A 217 0.36 -12.00 -6.41
N ALA A 218 0.07 -10.98 -5.60
CA ALA A 218 0.91 -9.79 -5.51
C ALA A 218 2.30 -10.12 -4.89
N ILE A 219 2.35 -10.98 -3.87
CA ILE A 219 3.60 -11.40 -3.23
C ILE A 219 4.48 -12.15 -4.22
N ASP A 220 3.91 -13.12 -4.94
CA ASP A 220 4.62 -13.94 -5.91
C ASP A 220 5.15 -13.08 -7.08
N TRP A 221 4.36 -12.11 -7.52
CA TRP A 221 4.78 -11.16 -8.53
C TRP A 221 5.93 -10.26 -8.05
N TYR A 222 5.88 -9.73 -6.82
CA TYR A 222 6.98 -8.95 -6.27
C TYR A 222 8.26 -9.77 -6.13
N GLN A 223 8.16 -11.06 -5.82
CA GLN A 223 9.33 -11.94 -5.79
C GLN A 223 9.99 -12.02 -7.18
N GLN A 224 9.19 -12.18 -8.24
CA GLN A 224 9.69 -12.21 -9.62
C GLN A 224 10.32 -10.87 -10.02
N GLU A 225 9.72 -9.74 -9.63
CA GLU A 225 10.29 -8.41 -9.89
C GLU A 225 11.61 -8.18 -9.13
N LEU A 226 11.74 -8.69 -7.91
CA LEU A 226 13.00 -8.66 -7.17
C LEU A 226 14.10 -9.50 -7.84
N ASP A 227 13.77 -10.67 -8.36
CA ASP A 227 14.71 -11.52 -9.10
C ASP A 227 15.13 -10.84 -10.40
N ARG A 228 14.19 -10.22 -11.11
CA ARG A 228 14.47 -9.39 -12.29
C ARG A 228 15.38 -8.21 -11.95
N TYR A 229 15.08 -7.48 -10.87
CA TYR A 229 15.90 -6.37 -10.38
C TYR A 229 17.33 -6.83 -10.06
N SER A 230 17.46 -7.95 -9.35
CA SER A 230 18.77 -8.53 -9.01
C SER A 230 19.58 -8.89 -10.24
N SER A 231 18.95 -9.45 -11.28
CA SER A 231 19.61 -9.79 -12.55
C SER A 231 20.03 -8.56 -13.35
N LEU A 232 19.27 -7.47 -13.29
CA LEU A 232 19.66 -6.19 -13.91
C LEU A 232 20.86 -5.55 -13.18
N ASP A 233 20.91 -5.64 -11.86
CA ASP A 233 22.03 -5.14 -11.06
C ASP A 233 23.34 -5.90 -11.38
N VAL A 234 23.28 -7.22 -11.53
CA VAL A 234 24.45 -8.05 -11.93
C VAL A 234 24.92 -7.67 -13.34
N LYS A 235 24.01 -7.54 -14.31
CA LYS A 235 24.36 -7.13 -15.68
C LYS A 235 24.96 -5.72 -15.72
N ALA A 236 24.41 -4.78 -14.95
CA ALA A 236 24.93 -3.42 -14.87
C ALA A 236 26.38 -3.36 -14.33
N ARG A 237 26.74 -4.27 -13.43
CA ARG A 237 28.12 -4.40 -12.91
C ARG A 237 29.08 -5.02 -13.93
N SER A 238 28.63 -6.01 -14.69
CA SER A 238 29.46 -6.69 -15.69
C SER A 238 29.77 -5.87 -16.94
N THR A 239 29.02 -4.79 -17.18
CA THR A 239 29.18 -3.88 -18.34
C THR A 239 29.88 -2.56 -17.99
N ALA A 240 30.22 -2.34 -16.71
CA ALA A 240 31.00 -1.18 -16.30
C ALA A 240 32.44 -1.28 -16.84
N SER A 241 32.92 -0.23 -17.52
CA SER A 241 34.34 -0.20 -17.97
C SER A 241 35.28 0.07 -16.80
N PRO A 242 36.55 -0.38 -16.86
CA PRO A 242 37.52 -0.17 -15.78
C PRO A 242 37.75 1.32 -15.44
N ASP A 243 37.52 2.23 -16.39
CA ASP A 243 37.65 3.68 -16.21
C ASP A 243 36.46 4.27 -15.42
N GLU A 244 35.25 3.66 -15.51
CA GLU A 244 34.08 4.03 -14.72
C GLU A 244 34.22 3.55 -13.27
N GLU A 245 34.86 2.40 -13.01
CA GLU A 245 35.17 1.93 -11.66
C GLU A 245 36.22 2.81 -10.97
N ALA A 246 37.21 3.32 -11.69
CA ALA A 246 38.22 4.24 -11.15
C ALA A 246 37.67 5.63 -10.81
N ALA A 247 36.65 6.11 -11.55
CA ALA A 247 35.95 7.36 -11.28
C ALA A 247 34.99 7.27 -10.08
N ALA A 248 34.55 6.06 -9.72
CA ALA A 248 33.57 5.78 -8.67
C ALA A 248 34.11 5.90 -7.23
N GLY A 249 35.37 6.25 -7.04
CA GLY A 249 36.03 6.41 -5.72
C GLY A 249 35.45 7.52 -4.82
N LYS A 250 34.34 8.18 -5.20
CA LYS A 250 33.58 9.09 -4.35
C LYS A 250 32.24 8.42 -3.97
N VAL A 251 32.13 8.03 -2.71
CA VAL A 251 30.90 7.55 -2.08
C VAL A 251 29.75 8.49 -2.43
N GLY A 252 28.83 8.04 -3.27
CA GLY A 252 27.66 8.81 -3.72
C GLY A 252 27.41 8.81 -5.24
N GLN A 253 28.46 8.88 -6.10
CA GLN A 253 28.30 8.88 -7.56
C GLN A 253 28.06 7.48 -8.15
N GLU A 254 28.65 6.45 -7.55
CA GLU A 254 28.43 5.06 -7.95
C GLU A 254 26.97 4.64 -7.75
N ASP A 255 26.36 5.07 -6.65
CA ASP A 255 24.96 4.76 -6.33
C ASP A 255 23.99 5.45 -7.30
N GLU A 256 24.32 6.65 -7.78
CA GLU A 256 23.52 7.41 -8.73
C GLU A 256 23.58 6.82 -10.16
N SER A 257 24.76 6.52 -10.67
CA SER A 257 24.93 5.89 -11.99
C SER A 257 24.24 4.53 -12.05
N LYS A 258 24.33 3.75 -10.97
CA LYS A 258 23.65 2.48 -10.80
C LYS A 258 22.15 2.62 -10.83
N ARG A 259 21.57 3.57 -10.08
CA ARG A 259 20.13 3.86 -10.05
C ARG A 259 19.62 4.24 -11.44
N ARG A 260 20.36 5.07 -12.16
CA ARG A 260 20.04 5.47 -13.54
C ARG A 260 19.87 4.28 -14.47
N ARG A 261 20.82 3.33 -14.45
CA ARG A 261 20.76 2.10 -15.28
C ARG A 261 19.58 1.21 -14.91
N LEU A 262 19.27 1.09 -13.63
CA LEU A 262 18.15 0.33 -13.15
C LEU A 262 16.82 0.93 -13.58
N LEU A 263 16.63 2.24 -13.42
CA LEU A 263 15.44 2.96 -13.87
C LEU A 263 15.22 2.85 -15.38
N ALA A 264 16.29 2.93 -16.18
CA ALA A 264 16.22 2.70 -17.63
C ALA A 264 15.79 1.27 -17.98
N GLY A 265 16.17 0.27 -17.17
CA GLY A 265 15.73 -1.12 -17.32
C GLY A 265 14.25 -1.32 -16.99
N PHE A 266 13.71 -0.54 -16.05
CA PHE A 266 12.30 -0.56 -15.70
C PHE A 266 11.40 0.21 -16.68
N SER A 267 11.93 1.24 -17.35
CA SER A 267 11.18 2.06 -18.32
C SER A 267 10.86 1.32 -19.62
N LYS A 268 11.69 0.37 -20.04
CA LYS A 268 11.54 -0.33 -21.33
C LYS A 268 10.23 -1.11 -21.52
N PRO A 269 9.68 -1.83 -20.51
CA PRO A 269 8.39 -2.52 -20.68
C PRO A 269 7.18 -1.57 -20.76
N PHE A 270 7.30 -0.35 -20.30
CA PHE A 270 6.20 0.64 -20.31
C PHE A 270 5.93 1.22 -21.70
N MET A 271 6.91 1.18 -22.61
CA MET A 271 6.78 1.68 -23.97
C MET A 271 6.24 0.66 -24.99
N GLN A 272 6.16 -0.64 -24.64
CA GLN A 272 5.75 -1.70 -25.56
C GLN A 272 4.28 -2.14 -25.43
N GLY A 273 3.48 -1.57 -24.52
CA GLY A 273 2.08 -1.90 -24.29
C GLY A 273 1.05 -1.05 -25.02
N GLY A 274 1.47 -0.18 -25.93
CA GLY A 274 0.60 0.71 -26.69
C GLY A 274 0.54 0.36 -28.16
N GLY A 275 -0.01 -0.83 -28.53
CA GLY A 275 -0.17 -1.16 -29.94
C GLY A 275 -0.59 -2.60 -30.20
N SER A 276 -1.89 -2.89 -30.11
CA SER A 276 -2.65 -3.80 -30.95
C SER A 276 -4.11 -3.72 -30.57
#